data_e3ec7347b8ae9ef27ef6d3a7263ef8d4
#
_entry.id   e3ec7347b8ae9ef27ef6d3a7263ef8d4
#
_cell.length_a   1.000
_cell.length_b   1.000
_cell.length_c   1.000
_cell.angle_alpha   90.00
_cell.angle_beta   90.00
_cell.angle_gamma   90.00
#
_symmetry.space_group_name_H-M   'P 1'
#
loop_
_entity.id
_entity.type
_entity.pdbx_description
1 polymer ?
#
loop_
_entity_poly.entity_id
_entity_poly.type
_entity_poly.pdbx_seq_one_letter_code
_entity_poly.pdbx_strand_id
1 'polypeptide(L)'
;ILIARNLGPAELLEYDRRRLKGVILEEGSLTAHVTIVARAMGVPMIGRARGIRSHVREGDELLLDAESNSIFIRPDDQVVESYETKLARRQEQRAHYATLRSAEPITSDGTRISVMVNAGLRDDVGAVAMTGADGVGLFRTEFQFLVSSTLPQRDRQTRLYKDVLDAAAGKPVIFR
;
A
#
# COMPACT_ATOMS: atom_id res chain seq x y z
N ILE A 1 8.28 -7.48 -10.79
CA ILE A 1 6.82 -7.71 -10.83
C ILE A 1 6.58 -9.19 -10.61
N LEU A 2 5.64 -9.53 -9.73
CA LEU A 2 5.17 -10.90 -9.49
C LEU A 2 3.98 -11.18 -10.41
N ILE A 3 4.06 -12.30 -11.16
CA ILE A 3 2.95 -12.74 -12.01
C ILE A 3 2.53 -14.13 -11.54
N ALA A 4 1.28 -14.28 -11.18
CA ALA A 4 0.74 -15.56 -10.71
C ALA A 4 -0.67 -15.80 -11.28
N ARG A 5 -1.10 -17.06 -11.25
CA ARG A 5 -2.49 -17.40 -11.57
C ARG A 5 -3.42 -16.88 -10.49
N ASN A 6 -3.06 -17.16 -9.26
CA ASN A 6 -3.74 -16.72 -8.05
C ASN A 6 -2.71 -16.48 -6.95
N LEU A 7 -3.06 -15.70 -5.94
CA LEU A 7 -2.18 -15.39 -4.81
C LEU A 7 -3.04 -15.15 -3.56
N GLY A 8 -2.67 -15.79 -2.47
CA GLY A 8 -3.30 -15.57 -1.17
C GLY A 8 -2.74 -14.33 -0.46
N PRO A 9 -3.51 -13.74 0.47
CA PRO A 9 -3.04 -12.59 1.25
C PRO A 9 -1.82 -12.90 2.12
N ALA A 10 -1.74 -14.10 2.70
CA ALA A 10 -0.59 -14.54 3.50
C ALA A 10 0.66 -14.71 2.64
N GLU A 11 0.52 -15.32 1.47
CA GLU A 11 1.62 -15.51 0.53
C GLU A 11 2.19 -14.15 0.06
N LEU A 12 1.33 -13.15 -0.19
CA LEU A 12 1.78 -11.83 -0.60
C LEU A 12 2.67 -11.17 0.46
N LEU A 13 2.40 -11.39 1.74
CA LEU A 13 3.18 -10.83 2.84
C LEU A 13 4.55 -11.48 3.03
N GLU A 14 4.80 -12.65 2.43
CA GLU A 14 6.12 -13.29 2.44
C GLU A 14 7.12 -12.60 1.51
N TYR A 15 6.63 -11.79 0.56
CA TYR A 15 7.50 -11.06 -0.36
C TYR A 15 8.04 -9.77 0.27
N ASP A 16 9.32 -9.51 0.05
CA ASP A 16 9.93 -8.23 0.45
C ASP A 16 9.28 -7.06 -0.32
N ARG A 17 8.56 -6.21 0.40
CA ARG A 17 7.90 -5.01 -0.12
C ARG A 17 8.82 -4.10 -0.93
N ARG A 18 10.11 -4.01 -0.57
CA ARG A 18 11.08 -3.16 -1.27
C ARG A 18 11.41 -3.67 -2.67
N ARG A 19 11.38 -4.99 -2.83
CA ARG A 19 11.66 -5.68 -4.10
C ARG A 19 10.42 -5.86 -4.96
N LEU A 20 9.25 -5.95 -4.35
CA LEU A 20 7.99 -6.18 -5.04
C LEU A 20 7.45 -4.87 -5.64
N LYS A 21 7.64 -4.69 -6.94
CA LYS A 21 7.25 -3.46 -7.66
C LYS A 21 5.82 -3.51 -8.21
N GLY A 22 5.20 -4.68 -8.24
CA GLY A 22 3.82 -4.86 -8.70
C GLY A 22 3.41 -6.32 -8.71
N VAL A 23 2.10 -6.55 -8.77
CA VAL A 23 1.49 -7.89 -8.83
C VAL A 23 0.48 -7.95 -9.96
N ILE A 24 0.57 -9.00 -10.77
CA ILE A 24 -0.40 -9.29 -11.84
C ILE A 24 -0.96 -10.69 -11.59
N LEU A 25 -2.29 -10.80 -11.53
CA LEU A 25 -2.98 -12.07 -11.36
C LEU A 25 -3.85 -12.39 -12.56
N GLU A 26 -3.81 -13.62 -13.04
CA GLU A 26 -4.75 -14.11 -14.08
C GLU A 26 -6.16 -14.22 -13.56
N GLU A 27 -6.31 -14.62 -12.31
CA GLU A 27 -7.57 -14.76 -11.58
C GLU A 27 -7.64 -13.74 -10.45
N GLY A 28 -8.78 -13.63 -9.81
CA GLY A 28 -8.98 -12.73 -8.68
C GLY A 28 -9.93 -11.58 -8.98
N SER A 29 -10.50 -11.02 -7.93
CA SER A 29 -11.39 -9.86 -7.99
C SER A 29 -10.81 -8.68 -7.24
N LEU A 30 -11.26 -7.46 -7.56
CA LEU A 30 -10.89 -6.24 -6.83
C LEU A 30 -11.30 -6.27 -5.35
N THR A 31 -12.24 -7.14 -5.00
CA THR A 31 -12.72 -7.38 -3.63
C THR A 31 -12.00 -8.54 -2.95
N ALA A 32 -11.07 -9.22 -3.63
CA ALA A 32 -10.30 -10.28 -3.00
C ALA A 32 -9.43 -9.72 -1.86
N HIS A 33 -9.31 -10.48 -0.79
CA HIS A 33 -8.53 -10.10 0.39
C HIS A 33 -7.07 -9.75 0.04
N VAL A 34 -6.49 -10.41 -0.97
CA VAL A 34 -5.14 -10.10 -1.46
C VAL A 34 -5.02 -8.68 -2.01
N THR A 35 -6.06 -8.16 -2.68
CA THR A 35 -6.08 -6.79 -3.20
C THR A 35 -6.03 -5.76 -2.07
N ILE A 36 -6.73 -6.05 -0.97
CA ILE A 36 -6.73 -5.18 0.21
C ILE A 36 -5.32 -5.14 0.82
N VAL A 37 -4.66 -6.30 0.94
CA VAL A 37 -3.29 -6.40 1.45
C VAL A 37 -2.30 -5.70 0.51
N ALA A 38 -2.38 -5.93 -0.81
CA ALA A 38 -1.51 -5.26 -1.79
C ALA A 38 -1.63 -3.73 -1.70
N ARG A 39 -2.85 -3.22 -1.55
CA ARG A 39 -3.12 -1.78 -1.37
C ARG A 39 -2.52 -1.25 -0.07
N ALA A 40 -2.66 -1.99 1.04
CA ALA A 40 -2.04 -1.63 2.31
C ALA A 40 -0.51 -1.64 2.24
N MET A 41 0.07 -2.58 1.49
CA MET A 41 1.51 -2.61 1.20
C MET A 41 1.96 -1.50 0.23
N GLY A 42 1.04 -0.77 -0.41
CA GLY A 42 1.37 0.22 -1.45
C GLY A 42 1.92 -0.41 -2.73
N VAL A 43 1.61 -1.69 -2.97
CA VAL A 43 2.04 -2.44 -4.17
C VAL A 43 0.93 -2.36 -5.22
N PRO A 44 1.20 -1.81 -6.41
CA PRO A 44 0.24 -1.79 -7.50
C PRO A 44 -0.13 -3.22 -7.92
N MET A 45 -1.43 -3.46 -8.15
CA MET A 45 -1.94 -4.78 -8.47
C MET A 45 -2.99 -4.71 -9.57
N ILE A 46 -2.87 -5.59 -10.55
CA ILE A 46 -3.89 -5.83 -11.59
C ILE A 46 -4.34 -7.30 -11.49
N GLY A 47 -5.63 -7.49 -11.36
CA GLY A 47 -6.26 -8.82 -11.40
C GLY A 47 -7.01 -9.06 -12.71
N ARG A 48 -7.39 -10.31 -12.95
CA ARG A 48 -8.12 -10.76 -14.15
C ARG A 48 -7.34 -10.56 -15.47
N ALA A 49 -6.01 -10.52 -15.41
CA ALA A 49 -5.16 -10.48 -16.59
C ALA A 49 -5.03 -11.89 -17.22
N ARG A 50 -6.15 -12.40 -17.73
CA ARG A 50 -6.24 -13.78 -18.25
C ARG A 50 -5.19 -14.04 -19.34
N GLY A 51 -4.47 -15.13 -19.20
CA GLY A 51 -3.48 -15.57 -20.19
C GLY A 51 -2.16 -14.79 -20.15
N ILE A 52 -1.97 -13.86 -19.22
CA ILE A 52 -0.73 -13.05 -19.13
C ILE A 52 0.52 -13.93 -19.06
N ARG A 53 0.45 -15.05 -18.33
CA ARG A 53 1.59 -15.95 -18.14
C ARG A 53 2.08 -16.61 -19.43
N SER A 54 1.23 -16.74 -20.44
CA SER A 54 1.61 -17.26 -21.76
C SER A 54 2.29 -16.21 -22.64
N HIS A 55 2.17 -14.92 -22.32
CA HIS A 55 2.71 -13.81 -23.09
C HIS A 55 4.02 -13.25 -22.51
N VAL A 56 4.32 -13.57 -21.24
CA VAL A 56 5.47 -13.05 -20.51
C VAL A 56 6.47 -14.16 -20.24
N ARG A 57 7.76 -13.84 -20.37
CA ARG A 57 8.89 -14.72 -20.02
C ARG A 57 9.67 -14.09 -18.88
N GLU A 58 10.44 -14.91 -18.18
CA GLU A 58 11.39 -14.41 -17.20
C GLU A 58 12.42 -13.50 -17.87
N GLY A 59 12.66 -12.31 -17.29
CA GLY A 59 13.54 -11.29 -17.85
C GLY A 59 12.84 -10.27 -18.76
N ASP A 60 11.58 -10.48 -19.14
CA ASP A 60 10.84 -9.48 -19.91
C ASP A 60 10.67 -8.18 -19.13
N GLU A 61 10.85 -7.07 -19.82
CA GLU A 61 10.52 -5.75 -19.29
C GLU A 61 9.00 -5.55 -19.27
N LEU A 62 8.50 -5.09 -18.12
CA LEU A 62 7.07 -4.91 -17.88
C LEU A 62 6.80 -3.54 -17.27
N LEU A 63 5.79 -2.86 -17.80
CA LEU A 63 5.24 -1.66 -17.20
C LEU A 63 3.81 -1.97 -16.73
N LEU A 64 3.56 -1.67 -15.45
CA LEU A 64 2.27 -1.89 -14.79
C LEU A 64 1.69 -0.56 -14.33
N ASP A 65 0.56 -0.16 -14.87
CA ASP A 65 -0.21 0.99 -14.41
C ASP A 65 -1.57 0.54 -13.85
N ALA A 66 -1.63 0.41 -12.53
CA ALA A 66 -2.84 0.01 -11.83
C ALA A 66 -3.94 1.08 -11.83
N GLU A 67 -3.64 2.34 -12.14
CA GLU A 67 -4.64 3.42 -12.25
C GLU A 67 -5.40 3.32 -13.56
N SER A 68 -4.68 3.15 -14.68
CA SER A 68 -5.29 2.97 -16.00
C SER A 68 -5.65 1.51 -16.28
N ASN A 69 -5.34 0.59 -15.34
CA ASN A 69 -5.51 -0.86 -15.48
C ASN A 69 -4.83 -1.41 -16.73
N SER A 70 -3.60 -0.95 -16.99
CA SER A 70 -2.83 -1.27 -18.19
C SER A 70 -1.55 -2.02 -17.86
N ILE A 71 -1.24 -3.00 -18.68
CA ILE A 71 -0.01 -3.79 -18.63
C ILE A 71 0.66 -3.72 -20.00
N PHE A 72 1.89 -3.24 -20.05
CA PHE A 72 2.69 -3.25 -21.27
C PHE A 72 3.79 -4.30 -21.12
N ILE A 73 3.86 -5.21 -22.07
CA ILE A 73 4.86 -6.27 -22.14
C ILE A 73 5.88 -5.88 -23.19
N ARG A 74 7.14 -5.79 -22.82
CA ARG A 74 8.21 -5.29 -23.71
C ARG A 74 7.78 -3.95 -24.34
N PRO A 75 7.53 -2.91 -23.49
CA PRO A 75 7.11 -1.59 -23.98
C PRO A 75 8.18 -1.02 -24.91
N ASP A 76 7.75 -0.25 -25.90
CA ASP A 76 8.65 0.56 -26.70
C ASP A 76 9.18 1.77 -25.92
N ASP A 77 10.26 2.38 -26.46
CA ASP A 77 10.93 3.50 -25.79
C ASP A 77 10.00 4.69 -25.56
N GLN A 78 9.04 4.94 -26.45
CA GLN A 78 8.09 6.05 -26.33
C GLN A 78 7.12 5.85 -25.14
N VAL A 79 6.66 4.60 -24.95
CA VAL A 79 5.82 4.25 -23.81
C VAL A 79 6.61 4.40 -22.52
N VAL A 80 7.86 3.90 -22.48
CA VAL A 80 8.72 4.02 -21.30
C VAL A 80 8.92 5.48 -20.93
N GLU A 81 9.34 6.32 -21.88
CA GLU A 81 9.59 7.76 -21.68
C GLU A 81 8.34 8.50 -21.16
N SER A 82 7.17 8.18 -21.72
CA SER A 82 5.89 8.75 -21.26
C SER A 82 5.61 8.42 -19.79
N TYR A 83 5.88 7.18 -19.38
CA TYR A 83 5.67 6.77 -17.99
C TYR A 83 6.74 7.29 -17.03
N GLU A 84 7.99 7.42 -17.47
CA GLU A 84 9.04 8.08 -16.69
C GLU A 84 8.67 9.53 -16.41
N THR A 85 8.17 10.26 -17.42
CA THR A 85 7.66 11.62 -17.25
C THR A 85 6.50 11.67 -16.23
N LYS A 86 5.56 10.73 -16.31
CA LYS A 86 4.46 10.61 -15.35
C LYS A 86 4.96 10.33 -13.92
N LEU A 87 5.97 9.47 -13.78
CA LEU A 87 6.59 9.18 -12.48
C LEU A 87 7.35 10.38 -11.91
N ALA A 88 8.09 11.11 -12.74
CA ALA A 88 8.79 12.34 -12.34
C ALA A 88 7.82 13.38 -11.78
N ARG A 89 6.73 13.66 -12.50
CA ARG A 89 5.67 14.57 -12.02
C ARG A 89 5.07 14.14 -10.68
N ARG A 90 4.86 12.84 -10.47
CA ARG A 90 4.38 12.32 -9.19
C ARG A 90 5.40 12.50 -8.07
N GLN A 91 6.69 12.36 -8.36
CA GLN A 91 7.76 12.60 -7.38
C GLN A 91 7.82 14.08 -6.99
N GLU A 92 7.74 14.98 -7.96
CA GLU A 92 7.66 16.43 -7.71
C GLU A 92 6.45 16.79 -6.84
N GLN A 93 5.29 16.23 -7.15
CA GLN A 93 4.07 16.45 -6.36
C GLN A 93 4.23 15.91 -4.92
N ARG A 94 4.84 14.73 -4.74
CA ARG A 94 5.16 14.20 -3.41
C ARG A 94 6.16 15.07 -2.66
N ALA A 95 7.17 15.60 -3.33
CA ALA A 95 8.13 16.52 -2.75
C ALA A 95 7.44 17.81 -2.30
N HIS A 96 6.52 18.35 -3.12
CA HIS A 96 5.70 19.51 -2.74
C HIS A 96 4.85 19.19 -1.49
N TYR A 97 4.15 18.06 -1.44
CA TYR A 97 3.40 17.68 -0.22
C TYR A 97 4.31 17.48 1.00
N ALA A 98 5.56 17.06 0.79
CA ALA A 98 6.49 16.94 1.90
C ALA A 98 6.83 18.30 2.56
N THR A 99 6.77 19.41 1.82
CA THR A 99 6.97 20.75 2.39
C THR A 99 5.83 21.19 3.30
N LEU A 100 4.64 20.62 3.09
CA LEU A 100 3.44 20.92 3.89
C LEU A 100 3.39 20.19 5.26
N ARG A 101 4.34 19.28 5.52
CA ARG A 101 4.35 18.50 6.78
C ARG A 101 4.45 19.34 8.05
N SER A 102 5.13 20.48 7.95
CA SER A 102 5.32 21.42 9.07
C SER A 102 4.26 22.51 9.11
N ALA A 103 3.35 22.54 8.12
CA ALA A 103 2.26 23.50 8.12
C ALA A 103 1.22 23.12 9.18
N GLU A 104 0.83 24.09 10.00
CA GLU A 104 -0.23 23.88 10.97
C GLU A 104 -1.57 23.73 10.24
N PRO A 105 -2.35 22.67 10.53
CA PRO A 105 -3.64 22.45 9.89
C PRO A 105 -4.72 23.34 10.51
N ILE A 106 -4.69 24.63 10.15
CA ILE A 106 -5.62 25.66 10.61
C ILE A 106 -6.48 26.10 9.43
N THR A 107 -7.77 26.13 9.61
CA THR A 107 -8.74 26.63 8.63
C THR A 107 -8.71 28.17 8.56
N SER A 108 -9.33 28.76 7.52
CA SER A 108 -9.34 30.21 7.31
C SER A 108 -10.02 31.00 8.45
N ASP A 109 -10.87 30.35 9.24
CA ASP A 109 -11.52 30.91 10.44
C ASP A 109 -10.70 30.73 11.73
N GLY A 110 -9.48 30.18 11.62
CA GLY A 110 -8.57 29.97 12.76
C GLY A 110 -8.77 28.68 13.52
N THR A 111 -9.67 27.78 13.07
CA THR A 111 -9.91 26.52 13.74
C THR A 111 -8.83 25.49 13.40
N ARG A 112 -8.17 24.92 14.42
CA ARG A 112 -7.20 23.83 14.22
C ARG A 112 -7.92 22.51 13.99
N ILE A 113 -7.55 21.82 12.91
CA ILE A 113 -8.07 20.50 12.53
C ILE A 113 -7.04 19.42 12.88
N SER A 114 -7.47 18.32 13.50
CA SER A 114 -6.62 17.16 13.70
C SER A 114 -6.51 16.36 12.41
N VAL A 115 -5.29 16.25 11.89
CA VAL A 115 -4.99 15.46 10.69
C VAL A 115 -4.44 14.11 11.10
N MET A 116 -5.17 13.04 10.81
CA MET A 116 -4.82 11.69 11.21
C MET A 116 -4.64 10.77 10.01
N VAL A 117 -3.77 9.75 10.16
CA VAL A 117 -3.57 8.74 9.12
C VAL A 117 -4.47 7.52 9.35
N ASN A 118 -4.80 6.82 8.27
CA ASN A 118 -5.39 5.48 8.34
C ASN A 118 -4.26 4.45 8.21
N ALA A 119 -4.28 3.44 9.08
CA ALA A 119 -3.30 2.35 9.09
C ALA A 119 -4.01 0.99 9.16
N GLY A 120 -3.41 -0.02 8.58
CA GLY A 120 -3.90 -1.40 8.63
C GLY A 120 -2.79 -2.39 8.95
N LEU A 121 -1.55 -2.01 8.72
CA LEU A 121 -0.36 -2.76 9.09
C LEU A 121 0.45 -1.97 10.12
N ARG A 122 1.23 -2.69 10.94
CA ARG A 122 2.13 -2.08 11.92
C ARG A 122 3.07 -1.05 11.26
N ASP A 123 3.61 -1.40 10.09
CA ASP A 123 4.55 -0.54 9.37
C ASP A 123 3.92 0.77 8.90
N ASP A 124 2.60 0.81 8.71
CA ASP A 124 1.88 2.03 8.32
C ASP A 124 1.87 3.07 9.45
N VAL A 125 1.97 2.61 10.72
CA VAL A 125 1.97 3.51 11.89
C VAL A 125 3.21 4.40 11.90
N GLY A 126 4.34 3.92 11.37
CA GLY A 126 5.54 4.73 11.18
C GLY A 126 5.31 5.96 10.29
N ALA A 127 4.30 5.93 9.41
CA ALA A 127 3.93 7.08 8.59
C ALA A 127 3.45 8.28 9.42
N VAL A 128 2.94 8.08 10.64
CA VAL A 128 2.53 9.17 11.54
C VAL A 128 3.70 10.13 11.81
N ALA A 129 4.87 9.59 12.12
CA ALA A 129 6.07 10.40 12.33
C ALA A 129 6.56 11.06 11.02
N MET A 130 6.45 10.33 9.90
CA MET A 130 6.93 10.79 8.59
C MET A 130 6.02 11.83 7.95
N THR A 131 4.74 11.83 8.23
CA THR A 131 3.75 12.74 7.62
C THR A 131 3.46 13.99 8.45
N GLY A 132 3.90 14.04 9.69
CA GLY A 132 3.54 15.09 10.63
C GLY A 132 2.11 14.97 11.19
N ALA A 133 1.42 13.86 10.93
CA ALA A 133 0.05 13.64 11.40
C ALA A 133 -0.05 13.65 12.93
N ASP A 134 -1.21 14.05 13.43
CA ASP A 134 -1.50 14.12 14.87
C ASP A 134 -1.68 12.74 15.51
N GLY A 135 -1.95 11.70 14.72
CA GLY A 135 -2.12 10.34 15.21
C GLY A 135 -2.67 9.38 14.14
N VAL A 136 -3.16 8.23 14.59
CA VAL A 136 -3.85 7.23 13.77
C VAL A 136 -5.35 7.32 14.01
N GLY A 137 -6.08 7.83 13.03
CA GLY A 137 -7.53 8.00 13.12
C GLY A 137 -8.32 6.71 12.90
N LEU A 138 -7.69 5.72 12.27
CA LEU A 138 -8.27 4.40 12.09
C LEU A 138 -7.18 3.35 11.91
N PHE A 139 -7.00 2.48 12.91
CA PHE A 139 -6.21 1.27 12.78
C PHE A 139 -7.14 0.07 12.54
N ARG A 140 -7.00 -0.54 11.37
CA ARG A 140 -7.86 -1.65 10.93
C ARG A 140 -7.32 -2.97 11.45
N THR A 141 -7.90 -3.50 12.53
CA THR A 141 -7.48 -4.77 13.13
C THR A 141 -7.86 -5.99 12.29
N GLU A 142 -8.86 -5.85 11.41
CA GLU A 142 -9.36 -6.92 10.55
C GLU A 142 -8.28 -7.49 9.60
N PHE A 143 -7.25 -6.75 9.25
CA PHE A 143 -6.14 -7.27 8.46
C PHE A 143 -5.43 -8.45 9.13
N GLN A 144 -5.37 -8.46 10.47
CA GLN A 144 -4.79 -9.56 11.22
C GLN A 144 -5.60 -10.86 11.07
N PHE A 145 -6.92 -10.74 10.93
CA PHE A 145 -7.80 -11.88 10.68
C PHE A 145 -7.69 -12.40 9.25
N LEU A 146 -7.46 -11.51 8.29
CA LEU A 146 -7.30 -11.87 6.87
C LEU A 146 -6.00 -12.63 6.59
N VAL A 147 -4.96 -12.34 7.37
CA VAL A 147 -3.63 -12.95 7.24
C VAL A 147 -3.52 -14.25 8.02
N SER A 148 -4.32 -14.43 9.08
CA SER A 148 -4.29 -15.61 9.93
C SER A 148 -5.35 -16.61 9.50
N SER A 149 -4.97 -17.89 9.38
CA SER A 149 -5.91 -19.00 9.17
C SER A 149 -6.74 -19.34 10.42
N THR A 150 -6.40 -18.77 11.57
CA THR A 150 -7.05 -18.99 12.86
C THR A 150 -7.36 -17.67 13.53
N LEU A 151 -8.38 -17.65 14.38
CA LEU A 151 -8.69 -16.47 15.20
C LEU A 151 -7.48 -16.11 16.08
N PRO A 152 -7.05 -14.82 16.08
CA PRO A 152 -5.93 -14.38 16.88
C PRO A 152 -6.19 -14.61 18.37
N GLN A 153 -5.25 -15.28 19.04
CA GLN A 153 -5.29 -15.45 20.49
C GLN A 153 -5.09 -14.10 21.20
N ARG A 154 -5.58 -14.00 22.43
CA ARG A 154 -5.52 -12.80 23.27
C ARG A 154 -4.09 -12.21 23.33
N ASP A 155 -3.09 -13.06 23.58
CA ASP A 155 -1.69 -12.61 23.72
C ASP A 155 -1.13 -12.04 22.42
N ARG A 156 -1.56 -12.56 21.27
CA ARG A 156 -1.16 -12.05 19.96
C ARG A 156 -1.79 -10.69 19.69
N GLN A 157 -3.07 -10.52 20.04
CA GLN A 157 -3.75 -9.24 19.94
C GLN A 157 -3.13 -8.20 20.88
N THR A 158 -2.83 -8.56 22.13
CA THR A 158 -2.18 -7.68 23.10
C THR A 158 -0.83 -7.19 22.59
N ARG A 159 -0.01 -8.08 22.03
CA ARG A 159 1.28 -7.71 21.42
C ARG A 159 1.10 -6.76 20.24
N LEU A 160 0.15 -7.03 19.35
CA LEU A 160 -0.14 -6.15 18.24
C LEU A 160 -0.50 -4.73 18.71
N TYR A 161 -1.43 -4.62 19.65
CA TYR A 161 -1.85 -3.31 20.16
C TYR A 161 -0.69 -2.57 20.82
N LYS A 162 0.12 -3.28 21.59
CA LYS A 162 1.33 -2.71 22.19
C LYS A 162 2.31 -2.21 21.14
N ASP A 163 2.62 -3.04 20.12
CA ASP A 163 3.53 -2.67 19.06
C ASP A 163 3.06 -1.45 18.26
N VAL A 164 1.74 -1.34 18.04
CA VAL A 164 1.13 -0.20 17.35
C VAL A 164 1.21 1.06 18.20
N LEU A 165 0.91 0.98 19.50
CA LEU A 165 0.99 2.11 20.41
C LEU A 165 2.44 2.59 20.60
N ASP A 166 3.38 1.66 20.72
CA ASP A 166 4.81 1.97 20.79
C ASP A 166 5.29 2.69 19.51
N ALA A 167 4.85 2.22 18.34
CA ALA A 167 5.18 2.83 17.05
C ALA A 167 4.53 4.21 16.87
N ALA A 168 3.39 4.47 17.49
CA ALA A 168 2.71 5.76 17.47
C ALA A 168 3.40 6.82 18.37
N ALA A 169 4.37 6.41 19.18
CA ALA A 169 5.21 7.30 20.02
C ALA A 169 4.39 8.31 20.85
N GLY A 170 3.35 7.84 21.53
CA GLY A 170 2.49 8.65 22.40
C GLY A 170 1.39 9.43 21.69
N LYS A 171 1.29 9.36 20.36
CA LYS A 171 0.17 9.93 19.59
C LYS A 171 -1.07 9.05 19.69
N PRO A 172 -2.29 9.61 19.60
CA PRO A 172 -3.53 8.84 19.70
C PRO A 172 -3.68 7.82 18.57
N VAL A 173 -4.24 6.66 18.91
CA VAL A 173 -4.59 5.60 17.96
C VAL A 173 -6.01 5.14 18.20
N ILE A 174 -6.85 5.17 17.16
CA ILE A 174 -8.21 4.68 17.20
C ILE A 174 -8.23 3.29 16.55
N PHE A 175 -8.52 2.27 17.33
CA PHE A 175 -8.66 0.88 16.85
C PHE A 175 -10.11 0.58 16.47
N ARG A 176 -10.27 -0.17 15.39
CA ARG A 176 -11.58 -0.70 14.95
C ARG A 176 -11.54 -2.20 14.92
#